data_d064776620c5f7304526c4d5ee80641c
#
_entry.id   d064776620c5f7304526c4d5ee80641c
#
_cell.length_a   1.000
_cell.length_b   1.000
_cell.length_c   1.000
_cell.angle_alpha   90.00
_cell.angle_beta   90.00
_cell.angle_gamma   90.00
#
_symmetry.space_group_name_H-M   'P 1'
#
loop_
_entity.id
_entity.type
_entity.pdbx_description
1 polymer ?
#
loop_
_entity_poly.entity_id
_entity_poly.type
_entity_poly.pdbx_seq_one_letter_code
_entity_poly.pdbx_strand_id
1 'polypeptide(L)'
;MSYNIVWGSYFYWRYKIPNFNEFLSKIETYTEKDVDNTKFNWSSSCDCDKILLAPEDWQSLVQPSLDMLSKDICRNFKYKKFPYQHLMFDPWINFYKRNQYQEIHEHTENSLVCVMFFNKGPDFSSFYFYDRNNTCLDESMKKLLQYQNIHHPYYEAGDVIFFPGHMLHGVTPHKSDEVRKTFSVNFNLATV
;
A
#
# COMPACT_ATOMS: atom_id res chain seq x y z
N MET A 1 7.68 -14.97 11.48
CA MET A 1 8.27 -13.68 11.04
C MET A 1 7.13 -12.83 10.53
N SER A 2 7.10 -11.57 10.90
CA SER A 2 6.01 -10.66 10.55
C SER A 2 6.25 -9.87 9.26
N TYR A 3 7.42 -9.96 8.66
CA TYR A 3 7.71 -9.33 7.37
C TYR A 3 8.02 -10.38 6.30
N ASN A 4 7.73 -10.03 5.06
CA ASN A 4 7.94 -10.89 3.90
C ASN A 4 9.04 -10.30 3.02
N ILE A 5 10.09 -11.09 2.77
CA ILE A 5 11.16 -10.73 1.83
C ILE A 5 10.68 -11.13 0.43
N VAL A 6 10.76 -10.19 -0.51
CA VAL A 6 10.37 -10.41 -1.90
C VAL A 6 11.60 -10.72 -2.75
N TRP A 7 12.57 -9.82 -2.74
CA TRP A 7 13.84 -9.95 -3.46
C TRP A 7 14.96 -9.32 -2.63
N GLY A 8 15.95 -10.07 -2.21
CA GLY A 8 17.12 -9.53 -1.51
C GLY A 8 16.78 -8.50 -0.43
N SER A 9 16.92 -7.21 -0.74
CA SER A 9 16.62 -6.09 0.17
C SER A 9 15.16 -5.61 0.11
N TYR A 10 14.32 -6.14 -0.78
CA TYR A 10 12.92 -5.77 -0.87
C TYR A 10 12.08 -6.61 0.07
N PHE A 11 11.23 -5.95 0.88
CA PHE A 11 10.43 -6.59 1.90
C PHE A 11 9.18 -5.76 2.18
N TYR A 12 8.15 -6.41 2.73
CA TYR A 12 6.95 -5.75 3.20
C TYR A 12 6.42 -6.42 4.46
N TRP A 13 5.67 -5.66 5.25
CA TRP A 13 4.89 -6.16 6.38
C TRP A 13 3.43 -6.19 6.00
N ARG A 14 2.72 -7.20 6.47
CA ARG A 14 1.28 -7.31 6.29
C ARG A 14 0.61 -7.58 7.63
N TYR A 15 -0.44 -6.81 7.91
CA TYR A 15 -1.25 -6.95 9.11
C TYR A 15 -2.72 -6.89 8.77
N LYS A 16 -3.59 -7.35 9.72
CA LYS A 16 -4.99 -6.98 9.76
C LYS A 16 -5.13 -5.59 10.36
N ILE A 17 -5.99 -4.75 9.78
CA ILE A 17 -6.29 -3.41 10.30
C ILE A 17 -7.06 -3.58 11.60
N PRO A 18 -6.55 -3.12 12.77
CA PRO A 18 -7.17 -3.38 14.07
C PRO A 18 -8.58 -2.80 14.22
N ASN A 19 -8.83 -1.66 13.59
CA ASN A 19 -10.09 -0.91 13.63
C ASN A 19 -10.80 -0.93 12.27
N PHE A 20 -10.74 -2.06 11.54
CA PHE A 20 -11.20 -2.17 10.16
C PHE A 20 -12.65 -1.73 9.95
N ASN A 21 -13.58 -2.15 10.81
CA ASN A 21 -14.99 -1.80 10.66
C ASN A 21 -15.24 -0.29 10.82
N GLU A 22 -14.55 0.36 11.75
CA GLU A 22 -14.62 1.81 11.93
C GLU A 22 -14.06 2.53 10.69
N PHE A 23 -12.91 2.08 10.20
CA PHE A 23 -12.29 2.62 9.00
C PHE A 23 -13.20 2.44 7.79
N LEU A 24 -13.73 1.23 7.60
CA LEU A 24 -14.63 0.90 6.49
C LEU A 24 -15.87 1.80 6.50
N SER A 25 -16.52 1.99 7.66
CA SER A 25 -17.71 2.84 7.77
C SER A 25 -17.48 4.29 7.35
N LYS A 26 -16.28 4.81 7.60
CA LYS A 26 -15.90 6.16 7.15
C LYS A 26 -15.60 6.21 5.65
N ILE A 27 -14.90 5.20 5.11
CA ILE A 27 -14.53 5.14 3.69
C ILE A 27 -15.72 4.79 2.78
N GLU A 28 -16.69 3.99 3.24
CA GLU A 28 -17.87 3.63 2.47
C GLU A 28 -18.75 4.82 2.09
N THR A 29 -18.67 5.91 2.84
CA THR A 29 -19.39 7.16 2.52
C THR A 29 -18.86 7.84 1.27
N TYR A 30 -17.65 7.51 0.81
CA TYR A 30 -17.02 8.10 -0.37
C TYR A 30 -17.16 7.21 -1.59
N THR A 31 -17.36 7.86 -2.73
CA THR A 31 -17.43 7.24 -4.04
C THR A 31 -16.41 7.86 -5.00
N GLU A 32 -16.23 7.26 -6.16
CA GLU A 32 -15.38 7.81 -7.20
C GLU A 32 -15.82 9.20 -7.70
N LYS A 33 -17.06 9.62 -7.43
CA LYS A 33 -17.56 10.97 -7.77
C LYS A 33 -17.04 12.05 -6.82
N ASP A 34 -16.55 11.65 -5.67
CA ASP A 34 -16.01 12.54 -4.65
C ASP A 34 -14.55 12.92 -4.90
N VAL A 35 -13.92 12.32 -5.91
CA VAL A 35 -12.50 12.49 -6.23
C VAL A 35 -12.31 12.97 -7.67
N ASP A 36 -11.21 13.69 -7.95
CA ASP A 36 -10.85 14.12 -9.30
C ASP A 36 -10.20 12.98 -10.09
N ASN A 37 -10.69 12.75 -11.32
CA ASN A 37 -10.23 11.69 -12.20
C ASN A 37 -9.40 12.18 -13.38
N THR A 38 -9.11 13.47 -13.46
CA THR A 38 -8.55 14.06 -14.69
C THR A 38 -7.06 13.75 -14.89
N LYS A 39 -6.34 13.37 -13.83
CA LYS A 39 -4.89 13.18 -13.85
C LYS A 39 -4.45 11.72 -14.00
N PHE A 40 -5.31 10.75 -13.67
CA PHE A 40 -4.93 9.35 -13.53
C PHE A 40 -5.84 8.42 -14.33
N ASN A 41 -5.34 7.20 -14.63
CA ASN A 41 -6.15 6.13 -15.22
C ASN A 41 -7.08 5.44 -14.21
N TRP A 42 -7.21 5.97 -13.00
CA TRP A 42 -8.12 5.53 -11.93
C TRP A 42 -8.64 6.76 -11.19
N SER A 43 -9.65 6.60 -10.35
CA SER A 43 -10.16 7.67 -9.52
C SER A 43 -9.36 7.75 -8.22
N SER A 44 -8.81 8.90 -7.90
CA SER A 44 -7.97 9.09 -6.72
C SER A 44 -8.21 10.46 -6.09
N SER A 45 -8.14 10.52 -4.75
CA SER A 45 -8.07 11.80 -4.03
C SER A 45 -6.64 12.33 -3.88
N CYS A 46 -5.65 11.64 -4.44
CA CYS A 46 -4.28 12.13 -4.50
C CYS A 46 -4.24 13.44 -5.31
N ASP A 47 -3.61 14.46 -4.77
CA ASP A 47 -3.57 15.82 -5.34
C ASP A 47 -4.96 16.47 -5.61
N CYS A 48 -5.98 16.01 -4.90
CA CYS A 48 -7.31 16.59 -4.95
C CYS A 48 -7.43 17.69 -3.88
N ASP A 49 -8.02 18.83 -4.24
CA ASP A 49 -8.26 19.93 -3.29
C ASP A 49 -9.30 19.58 -2.22
N LYS A 50 -10.03 18.48 -2.41
CA LYS A 50 -11.06 18.03 -1.48
C LYS A 50 -10.47 17.17 -0.37
N ILE A 51 -10.54 17.66 0.85
CA ILE A 51 -10.21 16.89 2.05
C ILE A 51 -11.35 15.91 2.33
N LEU A 52 -11.08 14.61 2.21
CA LEU A 52 -12.09 13.57 2.45
C LEU A 52 -12.23 13.23 3.93
N LEU A 53 -11.13 13.18 4.66
CA LEU A 53 -11.09 12.94 6.10
C LEU A 53 -10.36 14.08 6.80
N ALA A 54 -10.86 14.50 7.97
CA ALA A 54 -10.13 15.43 8.81
C ALA A 54 -8.78 14.81 9.25
N PRO A 55 -7.71 15.62 9.42
CA PRO A 55 -6.39 15.11 9.81
C PRO A 55 -6.42 14.23 11.08
N GLU A 56 -7.22 14.61 12.06
CA GLU A 56 -7.36 13.88 13.32
C GLU A 56 -8.06 12.52 13.11
N ASP A 57 -9.05 12.47 12.23
CA ASP A 57 -9.78 11.25 11.90
C ASP A 57 -8.87 10.23 11.20
N TRP A 58 -8.21 10.62 10.11
CA TRP A 58 -7.36 9.67 9.41
C TRP A 58 -6.15 9.24 10.24
N GLN A 59 -5.58 10.12 11.06
CA GLN A 59 -4.48 9.79 11.96
C GLN A 59 -4.92 8.73 12.99
N SER A 60 -6.08 8.93 13.64
CA SER A 60 -6.61 7.97 14.60
C SER A 60 -6.89 6.60 13.99
N LEU A 61 -7.33 6.55 12.73
CA LEU A 61 -7.61 5.31 12.01
C LEU A 61 -6.34 4.56 11.58
N VAL A 62 -5.27 5.27 11.23
CA VAL A 62 -4.01 4.69 10.76
C VAL A 62 -3.07 4.30 11.90
N GLN A 63 -3.05 5.07 12.99
CA GLN A 63 -2.13 4.89 14.11
C GLN A 63 -2.07 3.47 14.69
N PRO A 64 -3.19 2.75 14.90
CA PRO A 64 -3.13 1.39 15.42
C PRO A 64 -2.32 0.42 14.54
N SER A 65 -2.38 0.58 13.22
CA SER A 65 -1.59 -0.23 12.28
C SER A 65 -0.09 0.12 12.34
N LEU A 66 0.25 1.40 12.49
CA LEU A 66 1.63 1.85 12.70
C LEU A 66 2.22 1.35 14.02
N ASP A 67 1.41 1.28 15.08
CA ASP A 67 1.84 0.75 16.36
C ASP A 67 2.19 -0.75 16.27
N MET A 68 1.45 -1.50 15.46
CA MET A 68 1.78 -2.91 15.18
C MET A 68 3.10 -3.02 14.43
N LEU A 69 3.32 -2.21 13.39
CA LEU A 69 4.57 -2.17 12.64
C LEU A 69 5.75 -1.83 13.55
N SER A 70 5.64 -0.79 14.37
CA SER A 70 6.68 -0.33 15.29
C SER A 70 7.04 -1.42 16.31
N LYS A 71 6.06 -2.11 16.88
CA LYS A 71 6.25 -3.24 17.80
C LYS A 71 6.99 -4.39 17.13
N ASP A 72 6.63 -4.72 15.90
CA ASP A 72 7.27 -5.78 15.14
C ASP A 72 8.73 -5.45 14.80
N ILE A 73 8.99 -4.22 14.35
CA ILE A 73 10.36 -3.75 14.10
C ILE A 73 11.19 -3.83 15.38
N CYS A 74 10.67 -3.32 16.51
CA CYS A 74 11.38 -3.40 17.79
C CYS A 74 11.71 -4.84 18.18
N ARG A 75 10.75 -5.76 18.02
CA ARG A 75 10.95 -7.18 18.35
C ARG A 75 11.99 -7.86 17.45
N ASN A 76 11.88 -7.63 16.14
CA ASN A 76 12.73 -8.32 15.16
C ASN A 76 14.18 -7.80 15.17
N PHE A 77 14.37 -6.49 15.38
CA PHE A 77 15.68 -5.85 15.39
C PHE A 77 16.21 -5.54 16.81
N LYS A 78 15.54 -6.06 17.86
CA LYS A 78 15.94 -5.96 19.26
C LYS A 78 16.09 -4.51 19.79
N TYR A 79 15.30 -3.57 19.25
CA TYR A 79 15.22 -2.23 19.82
C TYR A 79 14.39 -2.24 21.11
N LYS A 80 14.83 -1.52 22.13
CA LYS A 80 14.06 -1.31 23.36
C LYS A 80 12.82 -0.44 23.14
N LYS A 81 12.95 0.52 22.24
CA LYS A 81 11.89 1.45 21.80
C LYS A 81 12.08 1.73 20.31
N PHE A 82 11.01 1.97 19.60
CA PHE A 82 11.10 2.36 18.18
C PHE A 82 11.87 3.70 18.07
N PRO A 83 12.96 3.75 17.32
CA PRO A 83 13.92 4.86 17.38
C PRO A 83 13.51 6.08 16.56
N TYR A 84 12.36 6.02 15.88
CA TYR A 84 11.90 7.05 14.99
C TYR A 84 10.48 7.48 15.30
N GLN A 85 10.15 8.71 14.92
CA GLN A 85 8.77 9.21 14.85
C GLN A 85 8.26 9.05 13.42
N HIS A 86 7.03 8.61 13.25
CA HIS A 86 6.36 8.60 11.96
C HIS A 86 5.79 9.99 11.66
N LEU A 87 6.24 10.60 10.57
CA LEU A 87 5.63 11.78 10.01
C LEU A 87 4.71 11.33 8.88
N MET A 88 3.41 11.44 9.09
CA MET A 88 2.39 11.07 8.09
C MET A 88 2.17 12.20 7.11
N PHE A 89 2.06 11.86 5.83
CA PHE A 89 1.70 12.78 4.76
C PHE A 89 0.29 12.48 4.29
N ASP A 90 -0.30 13.42 3.57
CA ASP A 90 -1.69 13.42 3.16
C ASP A 90 -2.14 12.05 2.64
N PRO A 91 -3.15 11.46 3.29
CA PRO A 91 -3.68 10.17 2.87
C PRO A 91 -4.58 10.37 1.65
N TRP A 92 -4.68 9.32 0.83
CA TRP A 92 -5.59 9.34 -0.30
C TRP A 92 -6.34 8.03 -0.47
N ILE A 93 -7.54 8.14 -1.07
CA ILE A 93 -8.40 7.01 -1.42
C ILE A 93 -8.28 6.77 -2.92
N ASN A 94 -8.19 5.51 -3.32
CA ASN A 94 -8.21 5.09 -4.70
C ASN A 94 -9.44 4.21 -4.98
N PHE A 95 -10.05 4.45 -6.12
CA PHE A 95 -11.16 3.66 -6.68
C PHE A 95 -10.74 3.16 -8.06
N TYR A 96 -10.90 1.85 -8.28
CA TYR A 96 -10.60 1.23 -9.56
C TYR A 96 -11.88 0.61 -10.13
N LYS A 97 -12.34 1.15 -11.27
CA LYS A 97 -13.42 0.61 -12.10
C LYS A 97 -12.85 -0.31 -13.17
N ARG A 98 -13.71 -0.99 -13.90
CA ARG A 98 -13.35 -1.82 -15.05
C ARG A 98 -12.37 -1.08 -15.99
N ASN A 99 -11.29 -1.76 -16.36
CA ASN A 99 -10.17 -1.30 -17.18
C ASN A 99 -9.27 -0.25 -16.56
N GLN A 100 -9.56 0.24 -15.37
CA GLN A 100 -8.65 1.12 -14.64
C GLN A 100 -7.48 0.33 -14.01
N TYR A 101 -6.32 0.96 -13.97
CA TYR A 101 -5.08 0.38 -13.46
C TYR A 101 -4.17 1.50 -12.96
N GLN A 102 -3.12 1.15 -12.24
CA GLN A 102 -2.10 2.10 -11.83
C GLN A 102 -0.75 1.64 -12.38
N GLU A 103 -0.08 2.54 -13.09
CA GLU A 103 1.24 2.32 -13.65
C GLU A 103 2.27 1.99 -12.56
N ILE A 104 3.39 1.38 -12.98
CA ILE A 104 4.52 1.16 -12.11
C ILE A 104 5.11 2.50 -11.69
N HIS A 105 5.20 2.72 -10.38
CA HIS A 105 5.74 3.94 -9.77
C HIS A 105 6.40 3.63 -8.43
N GLU A 106 7.01 4.63 -7.83
CA GLU A 106 7.66 4.59 -6.52
C GLU A 106 7.44 5.91 -5.77
N HIS A 107 7.73 5.90 -4.48
CA HIS A 107 7.64 7.06 -3.59
C HIS A 107 8.99 7.34 -2.94
N THR A 108 10.03 7.60 -3.74
CA THR A 108 11.42 7.73 -3.28
C THR A 108 11.67 8.82 -2.25
N GLU A 109 10.81 9.82 -2.18
CA GLU A 109 10.85 10.90 -1.18
C GLU A 109 10.34 10.46 0.20
N ASN A 110 9.76 9.26 0.29
CA ASN A 110 9.15 8.75 1.51
C ASN A 110 9.87 7.48 2.01
N SER A 111 10.03 7.38 3.32
CA SER A 111 10.66 6.22 3.95
C SER A 111 9.81 4.96 3.84
N LEU A 112 8.50 5.11 4.03
CA LEU A 112 7.52 4.05 4.01
C LEU A 112 6.25 4.48 3.29
N VAL A 113 5.59 3.51 2.70
CA VAL A 113 4.23 3.63 2.15
C VAL A 113 3.36 2.57 2.80
N CYS A 114 2.10 2.88 3.05
CA CYS A 114 1.11 1.86 3.35
C CYS A 114 -0.03 1.86 2.34
N VAL A 115 -0.57 0.66 2.09
CA VAL A 115 -1.80 0.46 1.31
C VAL A 115 -2.74 -0.42 2.12
N MET A 116 -3.95 0.07 2.35
CA MET A 116 -5.04 -0.63 3.05
C MET A 116 -6.07 -1.09 2.03
N PHE A 117 -6.50 -2.35 2.12
CA PHE A 117 -7.41 -2.98 1.17
C PHE A 117 -8.80 -3.10 1.80
N PHE A 118 -9.79 -2.40 1.23
CA PHE A 118 -11.13 -2.35 1.81
C PHE A 118 -12.07 -3.44 1.28
N ASN A 119 -11.83 -3.88 0.06
CA ASN A 119 -12.61 -4.96 -0.53
C ASN A 119 -11.75 -5.83 -1.44
N LYS A 120 -12.25 -7.03 -1.73
CA LYS A 120 -11.66 -7.99 -2.65
C LYS A 120 -12.78 -8.82 -3.25
N GLY A 121 -12.68 -9.13 -4.53
CA GLY A 121 -13.69 -9.89 -5.25
C GLY A 121 -13.10 -10.61 -6.47
N PRO A 122 -13.92 -11.40 -7.17
CA PRO A 122 -13.53 -12.01 -8.42
C PRO A 122 -13.15 -10.94 -9.45
N ASP A 123 -12.10 -11.21 -10.21
CA ASP A 123 -11.62 -10.32 -11.29
C ASP A 123 -11.19 -8.92 -10.86
N PHE A 124 -10.97 -8.72 -9.54
CA PHE A 124 -10.37 -7.49 -9.03
C PHE A 124 -8.93 -7.36 -9.48
N SER A 125 -8.50 -6.12 -9.74
CA SER A 125 -7.10 -5.79 -9.99
C SER A 125 -6.22 -6.21 -8.81
N SER A 126 -5.01 -6.66 -9.12
CA SER A 126 -4.02 -7.08 -8.14
C SER A 126 -2.97 -6.00 -7.92
N PHE A 127 -2.67 -5.71 -6.67
CA PHE A 127 -1.47 -4.97 -6.30
C PHE A 127 -0.24 -5.84 -6.54
N TYR A 128 0.86 -5.25 -7.01
CA TYR A 128 2.11 -5.97 -7.25
C TYR A 128 3.33 -5.11 -7.01
N PHE A 129 4.45 -5.76 -6.66
CA PHE A 129 5.78 -5.18 -6.67
C PHE A 129 6.52 -5.58 -7.93
N TYR A 130 7.40 -4.69 -8.41
CA TYR A 130 8.23 -4.90 -9.58
C TYR A 130 9.71 -4.76 -9.24
N ASP A 131 10.52 -5.75 -9.59
CA ASP A 131 11.97 -5.66 -9.44
C ASP A 131 12.63 -5.10 -10.71
N ARG A 132 13.13 -3.86 -10.62
CA ARG A 132 13.87 -3.22 -11.71
C ARG A 132 15.25 -3.82 -11.98
N ASN A 133 15.83 -4.49 -10.99
CA ASN A 133 17.22 -5.02 -11.08
C ASN A 133 17.32 -6.36 -11.80
N ASN A 134 16.21 -6.86 -12.31
CA ASN A 134 16.11 -8.17 -12.95
C ASN A 134 16.80 -8.28 -14.32
N THR A 135 17.42 -7.24 -14.84
CA THR A 135 18.09 -7.26 -16.14
C THR A 135 19.38 -8.09 -16.17
N CYS A 136 19.88 -8.51 -14.98
CA CYS A 136 21.15 -9.22 -14.85
C CYS A 136 21.04 -10.75 -14.98
N LEU A 137 19.83 -11.32 -14.91
CA LEU A 137 19.64 -12.77 -15.03
C LEU A 137 19.19 -13.13 -16.44
N ASP A 138 19.89 -14.08 -17.07
CA ASP A 138 19.43 -14.66 -18.32
C ASP A 138 18.18 -15.54 -18.13
N GLU A 139 17.52 -15.88 -19.21
CA GLU A 139 16.26 -16.64 -19.19
C GLU A 139 16.41 -18.05 -18.59
N SER A 140 17.59 -18.68 -18.73
CA SER A 140 17.87 -20.00 -18.18
C SER A 140 17.97 -19.94 -16.66
N MET A 141 18.67 -18.92 -16.14
CA MET A 141 18.79 -18.69 -14.70
C MET A 141 17.44 -18.29 -14.07
N LYS A 142 16.65 -17.46 -14.76
CA LYS A 142 15.29 -17.14 -14.30
C LYS A 142 14.42 -18.38 -14.13
N LYS A 143 14.45 -19.28 -15.15
CA LYS A 143 13.72 -20.55 -15.08
C LYS A 143 14.25 -21.47 -13.99
N LEU A 144 15.55 -21.60 -13.86
CA LEU A 144 16.19 -22.44 -12.84
C LEU A 144 15.82 -21.99 -11.41
N LEU A 145 15.86 -20.68 -11.17
CA LEU A 145 15.56 -20.08 -9.88
C LEU A 145 14.06 -19.83 -9.65
N GLN A 146 13.21 -20.15 -10.63
CA GLN A 146 11.79 -19.80 -10.65
C GLN A 146 11.57 -18.31 -10.37
N TYR A 147 12.49 -17.48 -10.86
CA TYR A 147 12.52 -16.07 -10.59
C TYR A 147 11.51 -15.33 -11.45
N GLN A 148 10.74 -14.46 -10.80
CA GLN A 148 9.79 -13.56 -11.44
C GLN A 148 10.11 -12.13 -11.04
N ASN A 149 10.07 -11.20 -11.98
CA ASN A 149 10.26 -9.78 -11.70
C ASN A 149 9.01 -9.06 -11.19
N ILE A 150 7.90 -9.78 -11.11
CA ILE A 150 6.64 -9.30 -10.54
C ILE A 150 6.29 -10.20 -9.37
N HIS A 151 6.01 -9.59 -8.22
CA HIS A 151 5.52 -10.29 -7.03
C HIS A 151 4.15 -9.75 -6.64
N HIS A 152 3.15 -10.64 -6.63
CA HIS A 152 1.81 -10.34 -6.14
C HIS A 152 1.71 -10.75 -4.68
N PRO A 153 1.73 -9.81 -3.71
CA PRO A 153 1.55 -10.16 -2.32
C PRO A 153 0.13 -10.69 -2.10
N TYR A 154 0.01 -11.70 -1.27
CA TYR A 154 -1.30 -12.16 -0.83
C TYR A 154 -1.90 -11.16 0.15
N TYR A 155 -3.13 -10.75 -0.07
CA TYR A 155 -3.92 -9.92 0.83
C TYR A 155 -5.42 -10.24 0.72
N GLU A 156 -6.15 -9.86 1.77
CA GLU A 156 -7.61 -9.93 1.86
C GLU A 156 -8.17 -8.55 2.23
N ALA A 157 -9.49 -8.39 2.14
CA ALA A 157 -10.15 -7.21 2.70
C ALA A 157 -9.83 -7.08 4.20
N GLY A 158 -9.53 -5.86 4.63
CA GLY A 158 -9.06 -5.56 5.98
C GLY A 158 -7.58 -5.78 6.22
N ASP A 159 -6.79 -6.08 5.19
CA ASP A 159 -5.33 -6.10 5.30
C ASP A 159 -4.73 -4.73 5.02
N VAL A 160 -3.60 -4.46 5.67
CA VAL A 160 -2.68 -3.36 5.37
C VAL A 160 -1.30 -3.92 5.02
N ILE A 161 -0.68 -3.37 3.98
CA ILE A 161 0.69 -3.65 3.59
C ILE A 161 1.53 -2.38 3.78
N PHE A 162 2.66 -2.51 4.52
CA PHE A 162 3.68 -1.47 4.63
C PHE A 162 4.92 -1.90 3.86
N PHE A 163 5.53 -0.99 3.13
CA PHE A 163 6.74 -1.26 2.35
C PHE A 163 7.60 -0.01 2.18
N PRO A 164 8.92 -0.14 1.94
CA PRO A 164 9.81 0.98 1.65
C PRO A 164 9.38 1.78 0.42
N GLY A 165 9.44 3.10 0.49
CA GLY A 165 8.98 4.00 -0.56
C GLY A 165 9.68 3.82 -1.92
N HIS A 166 10.93 3.35 -1.93
CA HIS A 166 11.70 3.08 -3.15
C HIS A 166 11.26 1.81 -3.91
N MET A 167 10.37 0.99 -3.36
CA MET A 167 9.89 -0.21 -4.02
C MET A 167 8.92 0.14 -5.15
N LEU A 168 9.30 -0.21 -6.37
CA LEU A 168 8.42 -0.09 -7.53
C LEU A 168 7.19 -0.98 -7.34
N HIS A 169 6.02 -0.40 -7.55
CA HIS A 169 4.75 -1.11 -7.41
C HIS A 169 3.69 -0.56 -8.36
N GLY A 170 2.63 -1.31 -8.52
CA GLY A 170 1.52 -0.93 -9.39
C GLY A 170 0.27 -1.75 -9.12
N VAL A 171 -0.75 -1.52 -9.93
CA VAL A 171 -2.04 -2.22 -9.88
C VAL A 171 -2.40 -2.67 -11.28
N THR A 172 -2.67 -3.97 -11.45
CA THR A 172 -3.08 -4.54 -12.74
C THR A 172 -4.43 -4.00 -13.21
N PRO A 173 -4.79 -4.09 -14.50
CA PRO A 173 -6.11 -3.70 -14.98
C PRO A 173 -7.24 -4.40 -14.21
N HIS A 174 -8.21 -3.62 -13.76
CA HIS A 174 -9.39 -4.09 -13.05
C HIS A 174 -10.40 -4.67 -14.04
N LYS A 175 -10.90 -5.87 -13.79
CA LYS A 175 -11.80 -6.58 -14.73
C LYS A 175 -13.23 -6.72 -14.22
N SER A 176 -13.47 -6.41 -12.94
CA SER A 176 -14.79 -6.48 -12.32
C SER A 176 -15.62 -5.22 -12.61
N ASP A 177 -16.95 -5.35 -12.53
CA ASP A 177 -17.88 -4.21 -12.50
C ASP A 177 -18.03 -3.61 -11.10
N GLU A 178 -17.61 -4.36 -10.07
CA GLU A 178 -17.53 -3.88 -8.69
C GLU A 178 -16.31 -2.99 -8.51
N VAL A 179 -16.47 -1.86 -7.85
CA VAL A 179 -15.36 -0.91 -7.64
C VAL A 179 -14.42 -1.42 -6.55
N ARG A 180 -13.13 -1.56 -6.87
CA ARG A 180 -12.10 -1.84 -5.88
C ARG A 180 -11.70 -0.55 -5.17
N LYS A 181 -11.60 -0.61 -3.82
CA LYS A 181 -11.24 0.53 -2.96
C LYS A 181 -9.96 0.25 -2.19
N THR A 182 -9.05 1.22 -2.18
CA THR A 182 -7.87 1.21 -1.30
C THR A 182 -7.65 2.58 -0.69
N PHE A 183 -6.95 2.60 0.44
CA PHE A 183 -6.51 3.82 1.11
C PHE A 183 -4.99 3.76 1.25
N SER A 184 -4.31 4.83 0.96
CA SER A 184 -2.85 4.89 0.98
C SER A 184 -2.35 6.08 1.78
N VAL A 185 -1.19 5.94 2.42
CA VAL A 185 -0.51 6.99 3.18
C VAL A 185 0.99 6.85 2.98
N ASN A 186 1.68 7.96 2.83
CA ASN A 186 3.13 8.04 2.87
C ASN A 186 3.64 8.43 4.26
N PHE A 187 4.84 7.96 4.62
CA PHE A 187 5.47 8.28 5.89
C PHE A 187 6.94 8.60 5.70
N ASN A 188 7.43 9.56 6.48
CA ASN A 188 8.86 9.71 6.73
C ASN A 188 9.20 9.33 8.17
N LEU A 189 10.41 8.84 8.36
CA LEU A 189 10.95 8.48 9.67
C LEU A 189 11.89 9.59 10.12
N ALA A 190 11.53 10.29 11.19
CA ALA A 190 12.38 11.30 11.82
C ALA A 190 13.02 10.72 13.09
N THR A 191 14.28 11.04 13.35
CA THR A 191 14.95 10.68 14.61
C THR A 191 14.26 11.37 15.79
N VAL A 192 14.07 10.63 16.88
CA VAL A 192 13.50 11.14 18.15
C VAL A 192 14.60 11.74 18.99
#